data_810042f93ec9187dbe43e44dacde1722
#
_entry.id   810042f93ec9187dbe43e44dacde1722
#
_cell.length_a   1.000
_cell.length_b   1.000
_cell.length_c   1.000
_cell.angle_alpha   90.00
_cell.angle_beta   90.00
_cell.angle_gamma   90.00
#
_symmetry.space_group_name_H-M   'P 1'
#
loop_
_entity.id
_entity.type
_entity.pdbx_description
1 polymer ?
#
loop_
_entity_poly.entity_id
_entity_poly.type
_entity_poly.pdbx_seq_one_letter_code
_entity_poly.pdbx_strand_id
1 'polypeptide(L)'
;MIKSISSFIIIISPLLIGSANNELSIIAKLILYGYSLFLIFYAGVNFKIFKIKLDFNALLLAIFAIYLVLRSNSMHGLMMALQFIIVLVIFVFYKGRTLPIISFEPRFMFLIALLVSLLEFLNPGLIFANKNYWSVMLLLYMMPCLFFVKNFYLLFLLSFVFLLFVILSGSRAVLVSVVVSYIIVYWFISVKFSYKKIINIFLLVIFAWVLLFFLQSVYQNIDYYNSLFLEITGKRLESGRIEIWTTLINHLTLLDVFFGKGGGVDVESVINEKLSAHSNYVYLLFAYGAVGLILFLSVCTLSLSYLKREKMYISLFFSVALLFRDFFEVSLVHNNYPIAFFFWVVFLTSALELNLIKYNETKHA
;
A
#
# COMPACT_ATOMS: atom_id res chain seq x y z
N MET A 1 28.80 8.30 -3.87
CA MET A 1 28.79 7.56 -2.59
C MET A 1 27.52 7.82 -1.77
N ILE A 2 27.17 9.05 -1.38
CA ILE A 2 25.95 9.36 -0.59
C ILE A 2 24.65 8.89 -1.29
N LYS A 3 24.52 9.06 -2.61
CA LYS A 3 23.34 8.59 -3.38
C LYS A 3 23.18 7.06 -3.35
N SER A 4 24.28 6.31 -3.33
CA SER A 4 24.26 4.85 -3.28
C SER A 4 23.86 4.33 -1.89
N ILE A 5 24.33 4.99 -0.83
CA ILE A 5 24.04 4.59 0.56
C ILE A 5 22.56 4.80 0.88
N SER A 6 21.99 5.91 0.48
CA SER A 6 20.56 6.21 0.74
C SER A 6 19.62 5.33 -0.09
N SER A 7 19.99 4.97 -1.31
CA SER A 7 19.24 3.98 -2.11
C SER A 7 19.27 2.62 -1.42
N PHE A 8 20.42 2.21 -0.90
CA PHE A 8 20.58 0.96 -0.17
C PHE A 8 19.72 0.93 1.12
N ILE A 9 19.71 2.03 1.88
CA ILE A 9 18.92 2.15 3.11
C ILE A 9 17.43 2.00 2.83
N ILE A 10 16.90 2.67 1.79
CA ILE A 10 15.47 2.59 1.46
C ILE A 10 15.09 1.24 0.87
N ILE A 11 16.00 0.62 0.14
CA ILE A 11 15.77 -0.71 -0.42
C ILE A 11 15.79 -1.78 0.67
N ILE A 12 16.69 -1.68 1.64
CA ILE A 12 16.83 -2.73 2.67
C ILE A 12 15.83 -2.55 3.82
N SER A 13 15.43 -1.33 4.15
CA SER A 13 14.54 -1.12 5.30
C SER A 13 13.23 -1.90 5.25
N PRO A 14 12.46 -1.98 4.14
CA PRO A 14 11.25 -2.80 4.10
C PRO A 14 11.53 -4.31 4.21
N LEU A 15 12.68 -4.78 3.71
CA LEU A 15 13.09 -6.18 3.86
C LEU A 15 13.33 -6.53 5.32
N LEU A 16 14.05 -5.67 6.04
CA LEU A 16 14.39 -5.88 7.43
C LEU A 16 13.20 -5.71 8.38
N ILE A 17 12.22 -4.87 8.03
CA ILE A 17 11.04 -4.65 8.88
C ILE A 17 10.10 -5.86 8.88
N GLY A 18 10.03 -6.59 7.78
CA GLY A 18 9.34 -7.88 7.73
C GLY A 18 10.16 -9.02 8.35
N SER A 19 11.37 -8.75 8.85
CA SER A 19 12.28 -9.76 9.37
C SER A 19 11.69 -10.53 10.53
N ALA A 20 11.95 -11.84 10.56
CA ALA A 20 11.69 -12.70 11.70
C ALA A 20 12.51 -12.29 12.94
N ASN A 21 13.62 -11.55 12.76
CA ASN A 21 14.42 -11.00 13.84
C ASN A 21 13.89 -9.61 14.26
N ASN A 22 13.35 -9.52 15.48
CA ASN A 22 12.78 -8.29 16.02
C ASN A 22 13.79 -7.14 16.11
N GLU A 23 15.06 -7.40 16.43
CA GLU A 23 16.09 -6.36 16.53
C GLU A 23 16.36 -5.72 15.16
N LEU A 24 16.49 -6.52 14.11
CA LEU A 24 16.63 -6.03 12.74
C LEU A 24 15.42 -5.21 12.30
N SER A 25 14.22 -5.63 12.68
CA SER A 25 12.99 -4.88 12.42
C SER A 25 12.99 -3.52 13.10
N ILE A 26 13.43 -3.43 14.36
CA ILE A 26 13.51 -2.16 15.11
C ILE A 26 14.56 -1.24 14.47
N ILE A 27 15.76 -1.75 14.19
CA ILE A 27 16.84 -0.99 13.54
C ILE A 27 16.36 -0.42 12.20
N ALA A 28 15.70 -1.23 11.40
CA ALA A 28 15.18 -0.79 10.10
C ALA A 28 14.11 0.31 10.22
N LYS A 29 13.23 0.22 11.22
CA LYS A 29 12.26 1.29 11.52
C LYS A 29 12.98 2.59 11.92
N LEU A 30 13.97 2.52 12.80
CA LEU A 30 14.75 3.69 13.21
C LEU A 30 15.47 4.35 12.02
N ILE A 31 16.06 3.55 11.14
CA ILE A 31 16.71 4.03 9.91
C ILE A 31 15.69 4.77 9.02
N LEU A 32 14.49 4.20 8.83
CA LEU A 32 13.47 4.82 7.99
C LEU A 32 12.91 6.09 8.61
N TYR A 33 12.75 6.16 9.94
CA TYR A 33 12.39 7.39 10.65
C TYR A 33 13.48 8.45 10.51
N GLY A 34 14.76 8.09 10.72
CA GLY A 34 15.89 9.00 10.51
C GLY A 34 15.93 9.57 9.10
N TYR A 35 15.69 8.73 8.09
CA TYR A 35 15.58 9.18 6.71
C TYR A 35 14.38 10.10 6.48
N SER A 36 13.24 9.83 7.08
CA SER A 36 12.06 10.67 6.98
C SER A 36 12.30 12.06 7.59
N LEU A 37 12.93 12.13 8.75
CA LEU A 37 13.34 13.38 9.37
C LEU A 37 14.37 14.14 8.52
N PHE A 38 15.33 13.43 7.92
CA PHE A 38 16.26 14.00 6.96
C PHE A 38 15.54 14.64 5.77
N LEU A 39 14.53 13.97 5.19
CA LEU A 39 13.74 14.54 4.08
C LEU A 39 13.05 15.85 4.47
N ILE A 40 12.45 15.89 5.67
CA ILE A 40 11.80 17.10 6.20
C ILE A 40 12.83 18.21 6.39
N PHE A 41 13.96 17.92 7.02
CA PHE A 41 15.04 18.88 7.24
C PHE A 41 15.59 19.42 5.90
N TYR A 42 15.87 18.53 4.95
CA TYR A 42 16.34 18.91 3.61
C TYR A 42 15.34 19.83 2.89
N ALA A 43 14.05 19.53 2.96
CA ALA A 43 13.02 20.39 2.40
C ALA A 43 12.96 21.76 3.13
N GLY A 44 13.13 21.79 4.46
CA GLY A 44 13.16 23.00 5.26
C GLY A 44 14.35 23.91 4.91
N VAL A 45 15.55 23.36 4.81
CA VAL A 45 16.77 24.10 4.42
C VAL A 45 16.64 24.65 3.00
N ASN A 46 16.00 23.91 2.11
CA ASN A 46 15.80 24.30 0.71
C ASN A 46 14.40 24.92 0.47
N PHE A 47 13.81 25.56 1.47
CA PHE A 47 12.41 26.05 1.43
C PHE A 47 12.11 26.96 0.24
N LYS A 48 13.08 27.75 -0.23
CA LYS A 48 12.95 28.59 -1.43
C LYS A 48 12.64 27.76 -2.69
N ILE A 49 13.18 26.54 -2.77
CA ILE A 49 12.96 25.61 -3.87
C ILE A 49 11.66 24.82 -3.66
N PHE A 50 11.36 24.49 -2.40
CA PHE A 50 10.21 23.72 -1.96
C PHE A 50 8.98 24.60 -1.65
N LYS A 51 8.70 25.61 -2.48
CA LYS A 51 7.48 26.42 -2.32
C LYS A 51 6.27 25.49 -2.17
N ILE A 52 5.68 25.50 -0.96
CA ILE A 52 4.44 24.75 -0.71
C ILE A 52 3.33 25.44 -1.48
N LYS A 53 2.74 24.76 -2.45
CA LYS A 53 1.46 25.19 -3.01
C LYS A 53 0.39 24.67 -2.06
N LEU A 54 -0.23 25.58 -1.32
CA LEU A 54 -1.43 25.26 -0.55
C LEU A 54 -2.57 25.00 -1.54
N ASP A 55 -2.59 23.82 -2.08
CA ASP A 55 -3.73 23.33 -2.87
C ASP A 55 -4.78 22.68 -1.96
N PHE A 56 -5.96 22.41 -2.52
CA PHE A 56 -7.05 21.79 -1.79
C PHE A 56 -6.67 20.42 -1.20
N ASN A 57 -5.75 19.71 -1.84
CA ASN A 57 -5.26 18.43 -1.35
C ASN A 57 -4.39 18.59 -0.09
N ALA A 58 -3.53 19.60 -0.05
CA ALA A 58 -2.73 19.91 1.15
C ALA A 58 -3.61 20.34 2.33
N LEU A 59 -4.67 21.12 2.06
CA LEU A 59 -5.64 21.49 3.08
C LEU A 59 -6.38 20.27 3.64
N LEU A 60 -6.85 19.38 2.78
CA LEU A 60 -7.56 18.18 3.19
C LEU A 60 -6.65 17.22 3.98
N LEU A 61 -5.37 17.11 3.58
CA LEU A 61 -4.35 16.38 4.33
C LEU A 61 -4.14 16.95 5.73
N ALA A 62 -4.07 18.29 5.85
CA ALA A 62 -3.94 18.95 7.15
C ALA A 62 -5.16 18.69 8.04
N ILE A 63 -6.37 18.78 7.49
CA ILE A 63 -7.61 18.45 8.21
C ILE A 63 -7.59 17.00 8.67
N PHE A 64 -7.19 16.07 7.80
CA PHE A 64 -7.08 14.65 8.15
C PHE A 64 -6.05 14.42 9.25
N ALA A 65 -4.87 15.03 9.16
CA ALA A 65 -3.83 14.93 10.19
C ALA A 65 -4.30 15.46 11.55
N ILE A 66 -4.94 16.63 11.58
CA ILE A 66 -5.53 17.19 12.80
C ILE A 66 -6.60 16.26 13.36
N TYR A 67 -7.46 15.72 12.52
CA TYR A 67 -8.51 14.78 12.93
C TYR A 67 -7.94 13.52 13.60
N LEU A 68 -6.85 12.95 13.06
CA LEU A 68 -6.19 11.78 13.64
C LEU A 68 -5.65 12.09 15.06
N VAL A 69 -5.06 13.27 15.28
CA VAL A 69 -4.56 13.69 16.59
C VAL A 69 -5.71 13.89 17.57
N LEU A 70 -6.76 14.61 17.17
CA LEU A 70 -7.91 14.90 18.03
C LEU A 70 -8.68 13.62 18.44
N ARG A 71 -8.64 12.60 17.60
CA ARG A 71 -9.26 11.30 17.87
C ARG A 71 -8.34 10.27 18.51
N SER A 72 -7.12 10.64 18.89
CA SER A 72 -6.20 9.76 19.61
C SER A 72 -6.61 9.64 21.08
N ASN A 73 -7.06 8.48 21.49
CA ASN A 73 -7.54 8.22 22.87
C ASN A 73 -6.45 7.65 23.82
N SER A 74 -5.25 7.38 23.27
CA SER A 74 -4.15 6.81 24.04
C SER A 74 -2.82 7.38 23.56
N MET A 75 -1.77 7.26 24.39
CA MET A 75 -0.41 7.61 23.98
C MET A 75 0.02 6.82 22.73
N HIS A 76 -0.38 5.56 22.63
CA HIS A 76 -0.11 4.74 21.45
C HIS A 76 -0.79 5.31 20.20
N GLY A 77 -2.07 5.69 20.28
CA GLY A 77 -2.79 6.34 19.21
C GLY A 77 -2.17 7.68 18.78
N LEU A 78 -1.72 8.48 19.74
CA LEU A 78 -1.02 9.73 19.46
C LEU A 78 0.30 9.49 18.74
N MET A 79 1.09 8.50 19.16
CA MET A 79 2.33 8.15 18.47
C MET A 79 2.09 7.68 17.04
N MET A 80 1.04 6.88 16.80
CA MET A 80 0.63 6.49 15.45
C MET A 80 0.23 7.69 14.59
N ALA A 81 -0.57 8.62 15.14
CA ALA A 81 -0.95 9.84 14.45
C ALA A 81 0.26 10.70 14.10
N LEU A 82 1.22 10.86 15.01
CA LEU A 82 2.46 11.60 14.78
C LEU A 82 3.33 10.95 13.70
N GLN A 83 3.46 9.62 13.71
CA GLN A 83 4.17 8.89 12.65
C GLN A 83 3.54 9.13 11.28
N PHE A 84 2.21 9.12 11.23
CA PHE A 84 1.49 9.38 9.99
C PHE A 84 1.63 10.84 9.54
N ILE A 85 1.64 11.80 10.46
CA ILE A 85 1.88 13.21 10.16
C ILE A 85 3.26 13.42 9.52
N ILE A 86 4.31 12.73 9.99
CA ILE A 86 5.64 12.78 9.37
C ILE A 86 5.54 12.40 7.89
N VAL A 87 4.83 11.31 7.57
CA VAL A 87 4.62 10.84 6.20
C VAL A 87 3.84 11.88 5.37
N LEU A 88 2.78 12.47 5.94
CA LEU A 88 1.97 13.49 5.26
C LEU A 88 2.76 14.77 4.99
N VAL A 89 3.59 15.21 5.92
CA VAL A 89 4.48 16.37 5.74
C VAL A 89 5.44 16.13 4.58
N ILE A 90 6.07 14.95 4.53
CA ILE A 90 6.96 14.57 3.43
C ILE A 90 6.17 14.55 2.10
N PHE A 91 4.97 13.97 2.09
CA PHE A 91 4.10 13.97 0.91
C PHE A 91 3.85 15.37 0.37
N VAL A 92 3.49 16.33 1.23
CA VAL A 92 3.22 17.72 0.82
C VAL A 92 4.46 18.37 0.19
N PHE A 93 5.65 18.14 0.76
CA PHE A 93 6.89 18.70 0.23
C PHE A 93 7.34 18.09 -1.09
N TYR A 94 7.14 16.78 -1.26
CA TYR A 94 7.71 16.04 -2.39
C TYR A 94 6.71 15.68 -3.49
N LYS A 95 5.45 16.03 -3.37
CA LYS A 95 4.44 15.81 -4.41
C LYS A 95 4.89 16.42 -5.74
N GLY A 96 5.03 15.60 -6.77
CA GLY A 96 5.51 16.01 -8.10
C GLY A 96 7.00 16.36 -8.17
N ARG A 97 7.81 15.83 -7.24
CA ARG A 97 9.26 16.07 -7.20
C ARG A 97 10.03 14.78 -7.01
N THR A 98 11.28 14.79 -7.48
CA THR A 98 12.21 13.68 -7.21
C THR A 98 12.64 13.71 -5.74
N LEU A 99 12.75 12.55 -5.13
CA LEU A 99 13.41 12.44 -3.83
C LEU A 99 14.92 12.67 -4.00
N PRO A 100 15.55 13.50 -3.15
CA PRO A 100 16.89 14.05 -3.41
C PRO A 100 18.00 13.02 -3.49
N ILE A 101 17.77 11.82 -2.99
CA ILE A 101 18.85 10.87 -2.73
C ILE A 101 18.57 9.47 -3.32
N ILE A 102 17.35 9.19 -3.80
CA ILE A 102 16.99 7.86 -4.27
C ILE A 102 17.31 7.71 -5.76
N SER A 103 18.27 6.86 -6.09
CA SER A 103 18.35 6.24 -7.40
C SER A 103 17.71 4.85 -7.31
N PHE A 104 16.49 4.70 -7.78
CA PHE A 104 15.91 3.38 -7.95
C PHE A 104 16.51 2.74 -9.20
N GLU A 105 17.32 1.71 -9.03
CA GLU A 105 17.68 0.84 -10.13
C GLU A 105 16.78 -0.40 -10.11
N PRO A 106 15.75 -0.49 -10.99
CA PRO A 106 14.73 -1.54 -10.94
C PRO A 106 15.32 -2.94 -11.06
N ARG A 107 16.40 -3.10 -11.82
CA ARG A 107 17.08 -4.39 -12.00
C ARG A 107 17.72 -4.88 -10.71
N PHE A 108 18.35 -3.98 -9.97
CA PHE A 108 18.97 -4.30 -8.68
C PHE A 108 17.91 -4.67 -7.64
N MET A 109 16.79 -3.93 -7.62
CA MET A 109 15.64 -4.25 -6.76
C MET A 109 15.07 -5.64 -7.09
N PHE A 110 14.91 -5.95 -8.38
CA PHE A 110 14.44 -7.27 -8.80
C PHE A 110 15.39 -8.38 -8.36
N LEU A 111 16.69 -8.19 -8.54
CA LEU A 111 17.71 -9.18 -8.13
C LEU A 111 17.69 -9.44 -6.63
N ILE A 112 17.63 -8.38 -5.81
CA ILE A 112 17.49 -8.52 -4.35
C ILE A 112 16.22 -9.29 -4.00
N ALA A 113 15.09 -8.91 -4.58
CA ALA A 113 13.83 -9.58 -4.32
C ALA A 113 13.87 -11.06 -4.73
N LEU A 114 14.51 -11.38 -5.84
CA LEU A 114 14.71 -12.74 -6.32
C LEU A 114 15.56 -13.55 -5.32
N LEU A 115 16.71 -13.03 -4.89
CA LEU A 115 17.58 -13.70 -3.94
C LEU A 115 16.91 -13.93 -2.59
N VAL A 116 16.23 -12.91 -2.07
CA VAL A 116 15.47 -12.99 -0.81
C VAL A 116 14.34 -14.00 -0.93
N SER A 117 13.65 -14.04 -2.08
CA SER A 117 12.56 -15.00 -2.32
C SER A 117 13.04 -16.43 -2.44
N LEU A 118 14.20 -16.65 -3.04
CA LEU A 118 14.81 -17.98 -3.09
C LEU A 118 15.20 -18.46 -1.69
N LEU A 119 15.79 -17.60 -0.87
CA LEU A 119 16.15 -17.92 0.52
C LEU A 119 14.90 -18.23 1.36
N GLU A 120 13.85 -17.42 1.25
CA GLU A 120 12.60 -17.64 1.96
C GLU A 120 11.87 -18.91 1.49
N PHE A 121 11.96 -19.24 0.20
CA PHE A 121 11.40 -20.48 -0.35
C PHE A 121 12.14 -21.72 0.16
N LEU A 122 13.47 -21.67 0.21
CA LEU A 122 14.30 -22.78 0.70
C LEU A 122 14.16 -22.98 2.22
N ASN A 123 14.01 -21.91 2.97
CA ASN A 123 13.84 -21.93 4.43
C ASN A 123 12.70 -21.00 4.84
N PRO A 124 11.45 -21.45 4.83
CA PRO A 124 10.29 -20.64 5.17
C PRO A 124 10.38 -20.05 6.59
N GLY A 125 10.22 -18.73 6.71
CA GLY A 125 10.34 -18.01 7.97
C GLY A 125 11.77 -17.59 8.33
N LEU A 126 12.75 -17.81 7.46
CA LEU A 126 14.13 -17.37 7.67
C LEU A 126 14.24 -15.84 7.66
N ILE A 127 13.59 -15.20 6.71
CA ILE A 127 13.68 -13.75 6.50
C ILE A 127 12.42 -13.05 6.99
N PHE A 128 11.25 -13.56 6.64
CA PHE A 128 9.99 -12.93 6.97
C PHE A 128 9.24 -13.64 8.09
N ALA A 129 8.90 -12.88 9.14
CA ALA A 129 8.03 -13.39 10.22
C ALA A 129 6.63 -13.78 9.70
N ASN A 130 6.18 -13.17 8.59
CA ASN A 130 4.87 -13.41 8.01
C ASN A 130 4.96 -13.39 6.47
N LYS A 131 4.34 -14.40 5.84
CA LYS A 131 4.26 -14.54 4.38
C LYS A 131 3.63 -13.30 3.69
N ASN A 132 2.78 -12.54 4.38
CA ASN A 132 2.20 -11.31 3.85
C ASN A 132 3.27 -10.22 3.61
N TYR A 133 4.33 -10.16 4.41
CA TYR A 133 5.46 -9.25 4.17
C TYR A 133 6.26 -9.67 2.95
N TRP A 134 6.50 -10.98 2.77
CA TRP A 134 7.17 -11.48 1.58
C TRP A 134 6.42 -11.05 0.31
N SER A 135 5.11 -11.27 0.24
CA SER A 135 4.32 -10.91 -0.94
C SER A 135 4.30 -9.41 -1.25
N VAL A 136 4.27 -8.56 -0.22
CA VAL A 136 4.37 -7.10 -0.41
C VAL A 136 5.75 -6.70 -0.94
N MET A 137 6.79 -7.32 -0.43
CA MET A 137 8.14 -7.10 -0.91
C MET A 137 8.24 -7.46 -2.41
N LEU A 138 7.66 -8.58 -2.85
CA LEU A 138 7.58 -8.94 -4.27
C LEU A 138 6.90 -7.83 -5.09
N LEU A 139 5.76 -7.31 -4.61
CA LEU A 139 5.04 -6.22 -5.27
C LEU A 139 5.91 -4.96 -5.37
N LEU A 140 6.58 -4.55 -4.28
CA LEU A 140 7.32 -3.29 -4.21
C LEU A 140 8.65 -3.33 -4.98
N TYR A 141 9.28 -4.49 -5.12
CA TYR A 141 10.64 -4.63 -5.65
C TYR A 141 10.70 -5.30 -7.02
N MET A 142 9.92 -6.35 -7.28
CA MET A 142 9.94 -7.01 -8.58
C MET A 142 9.10 -6.29 -9.62
N MET A 143 7.90 -5.87 -9.24
CA MET A 143 6.95 -5.28 -10.17
C MET A 143 7.46 -4.00 -10.86
N PRO A 144 8.19 -3.05 -10.21
CA PRO A 144 8.74 -1.89 -10.90
C PRO A 144 9.66 -2.26 -12.07
N CYS A 145 10.43 -3.34 -11.95
CA CYS A 145 11.30 -3.78 -13.02
C CYS A 145 10.54 -4.14 -14.30
N LEU A 146 9.36 -4.75 -14.17
CA LEU A 146 8.56 -5.19 -15.30
C LEU A 146 8.14 -4.04 -16.22
N PHE A 147 7.91 -2.85 -15.68
CA PHE A 147 7.55 -1.66 -16.46
C PHE A 147 8.68 -1.14 -17.37
N PHE A 148 9.93 -1.53 -17.14
CA PHE A 148 11.11 -1.06 -17.88
C PHE A 148 11.70 -2.09 -18.82
N VAL A 149 11.14 -3.29 -18.86
CA VAL A 149 11.60 -4.35 -19.75
C VAL A 149 10.95 -4.17 -21.14
N LYS A 150 11.78 -3.86 -22.14
CA LYS A 150 11.31 -3.68 -23.53
C LYS A 150 11.25 -5.01 -24.29
N ASN A 151 12.08 -5.99 -23.93
CA ASN A 151 12.11 -7.30 -24.58
C ASN A 151 10.94 -8.15 -24.12
N PHE A 152 10.09 -8.58 -25.04
CA PHE A 152 8.87 -9.34 -24.75
C PHE A 152 9.16 -10.67 -24.03
N TYR A 153 10.17 -11.42 -24.49
CA TYR A 153 10.50 -12.71 -23.87
C TYR A 153 11.03 -12.54 -22.47
N LEU A 154 11.87 -11.54 -22.25
CA LEU A 154 12.37 -11.21 -20.90
C LEU A 154 11.23 -10.72 -20.00
N LEU A 155 10.32 -9.90 -20.50
CA LEU A 155 9.14 -9.46 -19.76
C LEU A 155 8.27 -10.64 -19.34
N PHE A 156 8.02 -11.57 -20.27
CA PHE A 156 7.25 -12.79 -19.98
C PHE A 156 7.93 -13.64 -18.91
N LEU A 157 9.23 -13.89 -19.04
CA LEU A 157 10.00 -14.65 -18.06
C LEU A 157 9.97 -14.01 -16.68
N LEU A 158 10.25 -12.70 -16.57
CA LEU A 158 10.26 -12.01 -15.28
C LEU A 158 8.86 -11.92 -14.66
N SER A 159 7.81 -11.76 -15.48
CA SER A 159 6.42 -11.79 -15.01
C SER A 159 6.04 -13.18 -14.49
N PHE A 160 6.48 -14.24 -15.15
CA PHE A 160 6.28 -15.60 -14.70
C PHE A 160 6.98 -15.85 -13.35
N VAL A 161 8.24 -15.42 -13.20
CA VAL A 161 8.98 -15.52 -11.94
C VAL A 161 8.28 -14.75 -10.82
N PHE A 162 7.81 -13.53 -11.09
CA PHE A 162 7.04 -12.74 -10.13
C PHE A 162 5.77 -13.47 -9.68
N LEU A 163 4.94 -13.93 -10.63
CA LEU A 163 3.70 -14.66 -10.33
C LEU A 163 3.97 -15.95 -9.57
N LEU A 164 5.00 -16.69 -9.93
CA LEU A 164 5.39 -17.91 -9.23
C LEU A 164 5.67 -17.64 -7.75
N PHE A 165 6.47 -16.63 -7.42
CA PHE A 165 6.76 -16.27 -6.03
C PHE A 165 5.55 -15.70 -5.29
N VAL A 166 4.68 -14.94 -5.95
CA VAL A 166 3.42 -14.49 -5.35
C VAL A 166 2.52 -15.68 -4.98
N ILE A 167 2.42 -16.69 -5.84
CA ILE A 167 1.68 -17.93 -5.56
C ILE A 167 2.34 -18.69 -4.41
N LEU A 168 3.66 -18.88 -4.43
CA LEU A 168 4.41 -19.58 -3.39
C LEU A 168 4.30 -18.87 -2.02
N SER A 169 4.21 -17.54 -2.00
CA SER A 169 3.95 -16.78 -0.78
C SER A 169 2.57 -17.05 -0.19
N GLY A 170 1.65 -17.60 -0.99
CA GLY A 170 0.27 -17.88 -0.60
C GLY A 170 -0.58 -16.63 -0.33
N SER A 171 -0.14 -15.46 -0.79
CA SER A 171 -0.84 -14.19 -0.59
C SER A 171 -1.85 -13.92 -1.71
N ARG A 172 -3.09 -14.30 -1.47
CA ARG A 172 -4.21 -13.99 -2.37
C ARG A 172 -4.45 -12.49 -2.53
N ALA A 173 -4.23 -11.73 -1.44
CA ALA A 173 -4.45 -10.29 -1.43
C ALA A 173 -3.56 -9.55 -2.46
N VAL A 174 -2.28 -9.89 -2.55
CA VAL A 174 -1.36 -9.27 -3.52
C VAL A 174 -1.72 -9.68 -4.95
N LEU A 175 -2.04 -10.95 -5.20
CA LEU A 175 -2.43 -11.41 -6.53
C LEU A 175 -3.65 -10.64 -7.05
N VAL A 176 -4.73 -10.59 -6.25
CA VAL A 176 -5.95 -9.86 -6.61
C VAL A 176 -5.67 -8.37 -6.80
N SER A 177 -4.86 -7.77 -5.93
CA SER A 177 -4.50 -6.34 -6.01
C SER A 177 -3.77 -6.01 -7.31
N VAL A 178 -2.85 -6.84 -7.75
CA VAL A 178 -2.11 -6.66 -9.01
C VAL A 178 -3.05 -6.75 -10.21
N VAL A 179 -3.91 -7.78 -10.26
CA VAL A 179 -4.86 -7.97 -11.36
C VAL A 179 -5.84 -6.80 -11.44
N VAL A 180 -6.45 -6.42 -10.32
CA VAL A 180 -7.41 -5.32 -10.26
C VAL A 180 -6.75 -4.00 -10.65
N SER A 181 -5.55 -3.75 -10.17
CA SER A 181 -4.82 -2.52 -10.50
C SER A 181 -4.48 -2.44 -11.98
N TYR A 182 -4.09 -3.57 -12.58
CA TYR A 182 -3.84 -3.64 -14.01
C TYR A 182 -5.09 -3.30 -14.82
N ILE A 183 -6.24 -3.87 -14.46
CA ILE A 183 -7.52 -3.60 -15.11
C ILE A 183 -7.91 -2.12 -14.96
N ILE A 184 -7.84 -1.59 -13.74
CA ILE A 184 -8.21 -0.20 -13.45
C ILE A 184 -7.31 0.78 -14.21
N VAL A 185 -5.99 0.61 -14.14
CA VAL A 185 -5.04 1.53 -14.79
C VAL A 185 -5.13 1.42 -16.31
N TYR A 186 -5.23 0.19 -16.85
CA TYR A 186 -5.48 -0.02 -18.27
C TYR A 186 -6.76 0.70 -18.72
N TRP A 187 -7.83 0.60 -17.97
CA TRP A 187 -9.09 1.27 -18.25
C TRP A 187 -8.95 2.81 -18.20
N PHE A 188 -8.21 3.34 -17.20
CA PHE A 188 -7.93 4.78 -17.12
C PHE A 188 -7.08 5.31 -18.27
N ILE A 189 -6.15 4.51 -18.80
CA ILE A 189 -5.28 4.89 -19.93
C ILE A 189 -6.05 4.80 -21.26
N SER A 190 -6.78 3.71 -21.47
CA SER A 190 -7.36 3.36 -22.77
C SER A 190 -8.60 4.19 -23.13
N VAL A 191 -9.29 4.76 -22.15
CA VAL A 191 -10.61 5.36 -22.39
C VAL A 191 -10.50 6.87 -22.57
N LYS A 192 -10.38 7.34 -23.81
CA LYS A 192 -10.75 8.71 -24.19
C LYS A 192 -12.28 8.86 -24.09
N PHE A 193 -12.78 10.07 -23.76
CA PHE A 193 -14.21 10.36 -23.65
C PHE A 193 -14.93 10.12 -25.01
N SER A 194 -15.58 8.98 -25.17
CA SER A 194 -16.32 8.56 -26.34
C SER A 194 -17.51 7.70 -25.88
N TYR A 195 -18.50 7.46 -26.76
CA TYR A 195 -19.62 6.54 -26.52
C TYR A 195 -19.12 5.15 -26.01
N LYS A 196 -17.92 4.72 -26.37
CA LYS A 196 -17.27 3.53 -25.82
C LYS A 196 -17.13 3.59 -24.29
N LYS A 197 -17.06 4.77 -23.68
CA LYS A 197 -17.02 4.96 -22.23
C LYS A 197 -18.33 4.58 -21.56
N ILE A 198 -19.44 4.93 -22.17
CA ILE A 198 -20.77 4.59 -21.67
C ILE A 198 -20.94 3.07 -21.68
N ILE A 199 -20.54 2.44 -22.79
CA ILE A 199 -20.57 0.97 -22.91
C ILE A 199 -19.67 0.33 -21.86
N ASN A 200 -18.44 0.84 -21.66
CA ASN A 200 -17.52 0.30 -20.67
C ASN A 200 -18.03 0.51 -19.23
N ILE A 201 -18.64 1.65 -18.92
CA ILE A 201 -19.30 1.89 -17.61
C ILE A 201 -20.44 0.88 -17.43
N PHE A 202 -21.28 0.69 -18.45
CA PHE A 202 -22.37 -0.26 -18.43
C PHE A 202 -21.87 -1.70 -18.23
N LEU A 203 -20.83 -2.11 -18.94
CA LEU A 203 -20.18 -3.41 -18.76
C LEU A 203 -19.57 -3.57 -17.37
N LEU A 204 -18.97 -2.50 -16.82
CA LEU A 204 -18.42 -2.51 -15.47
C LEU A 204 -19.51 -2.62 -14.40
N VAL A 205 -20.65 -1.97 -14.60
CA VAL A 205 -21.83 -2.10 -13.74
C VAL A 205 -22.40 -3.52 -13.80
N ILE A 206 -22.53 -4.09 -15.00
CA ILE A 206 -22.95 -5.49 -15.16
C ILE A 206 -21.94 -6.44 -14.49
N PHE A 207 -20.65 -6.24 -14.73
CA PHE A 207 -19.61 -7.04 -14.10
C PHE A 207 -19.65 -6.95 -12.57
N ALA A 208 -19.79 -5.73 -12.02
CA ALA A 208 -19.94 -5.52 -10.59
C ALA A 208 -21.18 -6.22 -10.04
N TRP A 209 -22.31 -6.17 -10.76
CA TRP A 209 -23.55 -6.83 -10.39
C TRP A 209 -23.43 -8.35 -10.41
N VAL A 210 -22.82 -8.92 -11.47
CA VAL A 210 -22.51 -10.35 -11.57
C VAL A 210 -21.55 -10.79 -10.47
N LEU A 211 -20.53 -9.97 -10.16
CA LEU A 211 -19.59 -10.22 -9.08
C LEU A 211 -20.28 -10.22 -7.71
N LEU A 212 -21.17 -9.25 -7.46
CA LEU A 212 -21.97 -9.19 -6.23
C LEU A 212 -22.89 -10.41 -6.09
N PHE A 213 -23.56 -10.81 -7.18
CA PHE A 213 -24.40 -11.99 -7.20
C PHE A 213 -23.58 -13.28 -6.94
N PHE A 214 -22.40 -13.38 -7.56
CA PHE A 214 -21.45 -14.48 -7.33
C PHE A 214 -20.96 -14.50 -5.87
N LEU A 215 -20.57 -13.34 -5.32
CA LEU A 215 -20.14 -13.22 -3.93
C LEU A 215 -21.27 -13.57 -2.95
N GLN A 216 -22.51 -13.18 -3.25
CA GLN A 216 -23.68 -13.57 -2.45
C GLN A 216 -23.90 -15.08 -2.49
N SER A 217 -23.78 -15.71 -3.67
CA SER A 217 -23.89 -17.18 -3.81
C SER A 217 -22.77 -17.92 -3.07
N VAL A 218 -21.53 -17.41 -3.14
CA VAL A 218 -20.40 -17.94 -2.37
C VAL A 218 -20.63 -17.79 -0.87
N TYR A 219 -21.15 -16.64 -0.43
CA TYR A 219 -21.44 -16.40 0.98
C TYR A 219 -22.53 -17.34 1.53
N GLN A 220 -23.60 -17.57 0.76
CA GLN A 220 -24.66 -18.49 1.14
C GLN A 220 -24.20 -19.94 1.25
N ASN A 221 -23.14 -20.32 0.52
CA ASN A 221 -22.58 -21.68 0.51
C ASN A 221 -21.13 -21.69 1.03
N ILE A 222 -20.80 -20.78 1.95
CA ILE A 222 -19.42 -20.56 2.38
C ILE A 222 -18.74 -21.80 2.96
N ASP A 223 -19.50 -22.63 3.68
CA ASP A 223 -18.97 -23.86 4.28
C ASP A 223 -18.60 -24.91 3.21
N TYR A 224 -19.40 -25.03 2.16
CA TYR A 224 -19.09 -25.89 1.03
C TYR A 224 -17.83 -25.43 0.29
N TYR A 225 -17.74 -24.13 -0.01
CA TYR A 225 -16.56 -23.59 -0.67
C TYR A 225 -15.32 -23.59 0.23
N ASN A 226 -15.48 -23.40 1.53
CA ASN A 226 -14.40 -23.53 2.50
C ASN A 226 -13.85 -24.94 2.57
N SER A 227 -14.70 -26.00 2.55
CA SER A 227 -14.27 -27.38 2.56
C SER A 227 -13.53 -27.74 1.27
N LEU A 228 -14.09 -27.36 0.11
CA LEU A 228 -13.45 -27.58 -1.20
C LEU A 228 -12.09 -26.87 -1.30
N PHE A 229 -12.03 -25.62 -0.84
CA PHE A 229 -10.80 -24.84 -0.90
C PHE A 229 -9.74 -25.34 0.08
N LEU A 230 -10.18 -25.81 1.25
CA LEU A 230 -9.31 -26.45 2.23
C LEU A 230 -8.69 -27.74 1.69
N GLU A 231 -9.46 -28.56 0.98
CA GLU A 231 -9.00 -29.78 0.35
C GLU A 231 -7.94 -29.50 -0.72
N ILE A 232 -8.16 -28.48 -1.58
CA ILE A 232 -7.27 -28.16 -2.69
C ILE A 232 -6.01 -27.38 -2.23
N THR A 233 -6.16 -26.46 -1.29
CA THR A 233 -5.10 -25.48 -0.97
C THR A 233 -4.55 -25.59 0.45
N GLY A 234 -5.13 -26.42 1.29
CA GLY A 234 -4.82 -26.52 2.71
C GLY A 234 -5.25 -25.28 3.55
N LYS A 235 -6.07 -24.39 2.98
CA LYS A 235 -6.54 -23.14 3.63
C LYS A 235 -8.02 -22.95 3.36
N ARG A 236 -8.75 -22.40 4.33
CA ARG A 236 -10.14 -21.99 4.13
C ARG A 236 -10.22 -20.81 3.16
N LEU A 237 -11.27 -20.74 2.34
CA LEU A 237 -11.55 -19.60 1.46
C LEU A 237 -11.76 -18.34 2.29
N GLU A 238 -12.55 -18.46 3.32
CA GLU A 238 -12.79 -17.42 4.32
C GLU A 238 -11.80 -17.62 5.48
N SER A 239 -11.06 -16.56 5.81
CA SER A 239 -10.00 -16.58 6.83
C SER A 239 -10.45 -16.05 8.19
N GLY A 240 -11.75 -16.10 8.51
CA GLY A 240 -12.33 -15.54 9.74
C GLY A 240 -12.47 -14.00 9.72
N ARG A 241 -12.12 -13.36 8.62
CA ARG A 241 -12.14 -11.89 8.52
C ARG A 241 -13.54 -11.30 8.62
N ILE A 242 -14.53 -11.96 8.06
CA ILE A 242 -15.93 -11.51 8.10
C ILE A 242 -16.41 -11.48 9.55
N GLU A 243 -16.08 -12.51 10.33
CA GLU A 243 -16.41 -12.58 11.74
C GLU A 243 -15.75 -11.45 12.54
N ILE A 244 -14.45 -11.21 12.32
CA ILE A 244 -13.71 -10.10 12.90
C ILE A 244 -14.38 -8.77 12.56
N TRP A 245 -14.68 -8.53 11.29
CA TRP A 245 -15.28 -7.28 10.83
C TRP A 245 -16.68 -7.06 11.41
N THR A 246 -17.51 -8.12 11.41
CA THR A 246 -18.85 -8.08 12.00
C THR A 246 -18.78 -7.79 13.48
N THR A 247 -17.87 -8.44 14.21
CA THR A 247 -17.65 -8.19 15.65
C THR A 247 -17.26 -6.74 15.87
N LEU A 248 -16.27 -6.20 15.16
CA LEU A 248 -15.84 -4.81 15.29
C LEU A 248 -16.99 -3.82 15.00
N ILE A 249 -17.74 -4.04 13.92
CA ILE A 249 -18.85 -3.16 13.53
C ILE A 249 -19.98 -3.19 14.56
N ASN A 250 -20.30 -4.38 15.09
CA ASN A 250 -21.35 -4.53 16.10
C ASN A 250 -21.00 -3.88 17.45
N HIS A 251 -19.73 -3.64 17.71
CA HIS A 251 -19.28 -2.92 18.91
C HIS A 251 -19.32 -1.39 18.77
N LEU A 252 -19.72 -0.85 17.59
CA LEU A 252 -19.85 0.59 17.37
C LEU A 252 -21.21 1.08 17.86
N THR A 253 -21.19 2.12 18.69
CA THR A 253 -22.39 2.93 18.97
C THR A 253 -22.68 3.86 17.78
N LEU A 254 -23.85 4.50 17.76
CA LEU A 254 -24.18 5.46 16.70
C LEU A 254 -23.15 6.59 16.58
N LEU A 255 -22.65 7.11 17.70
CA LEU A 255 -21.59 8.13 17.71
C LEU A 255 -20.25 7.57 17.21
N ASP A 256 -19.94 6.32 17.55
CA ASP A 256 -18.71 5.66 17.06
C ASP A 256 -18.75 5.42 15.55
N VAL A 257 -19.93 5.18 14.96
CA VAL A 257 -20.06 5.06 13.49
C VAL A 257 -19.61 6.34 12.80
N PHE A 258 -19.90 7.53 13.38
CA PHE A 258 -19.46 8.79 12.80
C PHE A 258 -18.02 9.14 13.14
N PHE A 259 -17.60 8.97 14.40
CA PHE A 259 -16.34 9.51 14.91
C PHE A 259 -15.31 8.45 15.31
N GLY A 260 -15.69 7.19 15.36
CA GLY A 260 -14.85 6.06 15.78
C GLY A 260 -14.64 5.99 17.29
N LYS A 261 -14.00 4.92 17.74
CA LYS A 261 -13.64 4.69 19.16
C LYS A 261 -12.35 5.41 19.58
N GLY A 262 -11.62 5.95 18.64
CA GLY A 262 -10.34 6.66 18.83
C GLY A 262 -9.12 5.88 18.35
N GLY A 263 -8.10 6.63 17.91
CA GLY A 263 -6.83 6.08 17.50
C GLY A 263 -6.10 5.39 18.65
N GLY A 264 -5.50 4.23 18.37
CA GLY A 264 -4.83 3.41 19.36
C GLY A 264 -5.79 2.55 20.21
N VAL A 265 -7.05 2.41 19.76
CA VAL A 265 -7.99 1.46 20.33
C VAL A 265 -7.43 0.04 20.20
N ASP A 266 -7.51 -0.71 21.29
CA ASP A 266 -7.07 -2.09 21.31
C ASP A 266 -8.10 -3.00 20.63
N VAL A 267 -7.82 -3.35 19.38
CA VAL A 267 -8.65 -4.24 18.58
C VAL A 267 -8.64 -5.67 19.14
N GLU A 268 -7.48 -6.10 19.70
CA GLU A 268 -7.32 -7.45 20.24
C GLU A 268 -8.25 -7.69 21.44
N SER A 269 -8.46 -6.68 22.27
CA SER A 269 -9.36 -6.78 23.44
C SER A 269 -10.84 -6.90 23.03
N VAL A 270 -11.22 -6.37 21.85
CA VAL A 270 -12.59 -6.43 21.36
C VAL A 270 -12.89 -7.78 20.69
N ILE A 271 -11.90 -8.34 20.00
CA ILE A 271 -12.05 -9.60 19.27
C ILE A 271 -11.79 -10.81 20.20
N ASN A 272 -11.19 -10.58 21.38
CA ASN A 272 -10.70 -11.61 22.32
C ASN A 272 -9.65 -12.56 21.69
N GLU A 273 -8.98 -12.13 20.64
CA GLU A 273 -7.93 -12.87 19.94
C GLU A 273 -6.77 -11.94 19.58
N LYS A 274 -5.55 -12.47 19.52
CA LYS A 274 -4.36 -11.72 19.07
C LYS A 274 -4.38 -11.46 17.57
N LEU A 275 -5.45 -10.86 17.09
CA LEU A 275 -5.66 -10.58 15.65
C LEU A 275 -5.84 -9.08 15.42
N SER A 276 -5.38 -8.62 14.28
CA SER A 276 -5.65 -7.26 13.79
C SER A 276 -7.01 -7.19 13.09
N ALA A 277 -7.49 -5.99 12.77
CA ALA A 277 -8.71 -5.79 11.96
C ALA A 277 -8.61 -6.42 10.55
N HIS A 278 -7.43 -6.80 10.08
CA HIS A 278 -7.18 -7.36 8.75
C HIS A 278 -7.84 -6.60 7.58
N SER A 279 -8.16 -5.32 7.79
CA SER A 279 -8.62 -4.39 6.76
C SER A 279 -8.37 -2.96 7.25
N ASN A 280 -7.66 -2.18 6.46
CA ASN A 280 -7.40 -0.77 6.76
C ASN A 280 -8.70 0.05 6.80
N TYR A 281 -9.66 -0.28 5.96
CA TYR A 281 -10.94 0.43 5.89
C TYR A 281 -11.83 0.15 7.10
N VAL A 282 -11.88 -1.12 7.54
CA VAL A 282 -12.59 -1.50 8.77
C VAL A 282 -11.90 -0.90 9.99
N TYR A 283 -10.57 -0.90 10.03
CA TYR A 283 -9.81 -0.25 11.09
C TYR A 283 -10.09 1.26 11.14
N LEU A 284 -10.05 1.96 9.98
CA LEU A 284 -10.37 3.38 9.91
C LEU A 284 -11.79 3.68 10.39
N LEU A 285 -12.77 2.87 9.96
CA LEU A 285 -14.16 3.01 10.43
C LEU A 285 -14.26 2.78 11.93
N PHE A 286 -13.59 1.76 12.46
CA PHE A 286 -13.62 1.43 13.88
C PHE A 286 -12.92 2.48 14.76
N ALA A 287 -11.71 2.89 14.36
CA ALA A 287 -10.90 3.82 15.14
C ALA A 287 -11.29 5.30 14.92
N TYR A 288 -11.65 5.68 13.69
CA TYR A 288 -11.84 7.08 13.32
C TYR A 288 -13.22 7.38 12.71
N GLY A 289 -14.11 6.40 12.63
CA GLY A 289 -15.47 6.53 12.13
C GLY A 289 -15.57 6.85 10.64
N ALA A 290 -16.78 7.10 10.19
CA ALA A 290 -17.07 7.48 8.82
C ALA A 290 -16.33 8.78 8.40
N VAL A 291 -16.18 9.74 9.31
CA VAL A 291 -15.47 10.99 9.05
C VAL A 291 -14.01 10.70 8.70
N GLY A 292 -13.30 9.88 9.50
CA GLY A 292 -11.92 9.52 9.21
C GLY A 292 -11.76 8.74 7.91
N LEU A 293 -12.67 7.79 7.65
CA LEU A 293 -12.68 7.01 6.42
C LEU A 293 -12.93 7.90 5.18
N ILE A 294 -13.89 8.81 5.23
CA ILE A 294 -14.19 9.74 4.13
C ILE A 294 -13.00 10.67 3.87
N LEU A 295 -12.37 11.22 4.90
CA LEU A 295 -11.17 12.04 4.76
C LEU A 295 -10.04 11.27 4.09
N PHE A 296 -9.75 10.05 4.55
CA PHE A 296 -8.75 9.18 3.95
C PHE A 296 -9.02 8.91 2.46
N LEU A 297 -10.23 8.46 2.14
CA LEU A 297 -10.63 8.17 0.76
C LEU A 297 -10.59 9.42 -0.13
N SER A 298 -10.97 10.58 0.39
CA SER A 298 -10.92 11.85 -0.34
C SER A 298 -9.48 12.25 -0.69
N VAL A 299 -8.56 12.14 0.27
CA VAL A 299 -7.13 12.39 0.04
C VAL A 299 -6.56 11.43 -1.01
N CYS A 300 -6.86 10.14 -0.89
CA CYS A 300 -6.42 9.13 -1.86
C CYS A 300 -6.98 9.44 -3.27
N THR A 301 -8.27 9.73 -3.39
CA THR A 301 -8.93 10.03 -4.67
C THR A 301 -8.33 11.25 -5.36
N LEU A 302 -8.08 12.34 -4.62
CA LEU A 302 -7.43 13.54 -5.15
C LEU A 302 -6.00 13.26 -5.60
N SER A 303 -5.25 12.46 -4.82
CA SER A 303 -3.88 12.08 -5.16
C SER A 303 -3.83 11.18 -6.40
N LEU A 304 -4.72 10.21 -6.52
CA LEU A 304 -4.84 9.36 -7.72
C LEU A 304 -5.25 10.19 -8.95
N SER A 305 -6.16 11.15 -8.78
CA SER A 305 -6.57 12.08 -9.83
C SER A 305 -5.40 12.95 -10.30
N TYR A 306 -4.53 13.39 -9.38
CA TYR A 306 -3.29 14.08 -9.70
C TYR A 306 -2.35 13.19 -10.53
N LEU A 307 -2.05 11.96 -10.07
CA LEU A 307 -1.19 11.02 -10.79
C LEU A 307 -1.70 10.74 -12.22
N LYS A 308 -3.03 10.57 -12.37
CA LYS A 308 -3.66 10.40 -13.69
C LYS A 308 -3.47 11.62 -14.57
N ARG A 309 -3.68 12.83 -14.07
CA ARG A 309 -3.53 14.09 -14.81
C ARG A 309 -2.11 14.28 -15.29
N GLU A 310 -1.13 14.02 -14.44
CA GLU A 310 0.30 14.12 -14.76
C GLU A 310 0.83 12.90 -15.55
N LYS A 311 -0.04 11.94 -15.91
CA LYS A 311 0.30 10.71 -16.65
C LYS A 311 1.33 9.82 -15.95
N MET A 312 1.38 9.85 -14.62
CA MET A 312 2.25 9.04 -13.78
C MET A 312 1.63 7.65 -13.56
N TYR A 313 1.64 6.83 -14.59
CA TYR A 313 0.87 5.57 -14.62
C TYR A 313 1.46 4.46 -13.76
N ILE A 314 2.78 4.44 -13.60
CA ILE A 314 3.45 3.46 -12.72
C ILE A 314 3.09 3.75 -11.27
N SER A 315 3.21 5.00 -10.86
CA SER A 315 2.83 5.47 -9.53
C SER A 315 1.34 5.26 -9.26
N LEU A 316 0.48 5.50 -10.25
CA LEU A 316 -0.95 5.23 -10.19
C LEU A 316 -1.21 3.73 -9.96
N PHE A 317 -0.53 2.85 -10.72
CA PHE A 317 -0.67 1.40 -10.58
C PHE A 317 -0.36 0.93 -9.16
N PHE A 318 0.80 1.30 -8.64
CA PHE A 318 1.20 0.89 -7.29
C PHE A 318 0.29 1.44 -6.20
N SER A 319 -0.16 2.70 -6.36
CA SER A 319 -1.08 3.31 -5.40
C SER A 319 -2.41 2.57 -5.35
N VAL A 320 -2.96 2.20 -6.52
CA VAL A 320 -4.20 1.40 -6.61
C VAL A 320 -3.98 0.00 -6.05
N ALA A 321 -2.83 -0.64 -6.35
CA ALA A 321 -2.51 -1.98 -5.84
C ALA A 321 -2.45 -2.03 -4.32
N LEU A 322 -1.82 -1.05 -3.70
CA LEU A 322 -1.73 -0.98 -2.24
C LEU A 322 -3.07 -0.64 -1.60
N LEU A 323 -3.85 0.28 -2.16
CA LEU A 323 -5.21 0.56 -1.69
C LEU A 323 -6.10 -0.69 -1.75
N PHE A 324 -6.00 -1.46 -2.83
CA PHE A 324 -6.80 -2.68 -2.97
C PHE A 324 -6.33 -3.79 -2.02
N ARG A 325 -5.01 -3.94 -1.83
CA ARG A 325 -4.45 -4.85 -0.85
C ARG A 325 -4.94 -4.56 0.56
N ASP A 326 -5.11 -3.31 0.89
CA ASP A 326 -5.52 -2.84 2.21
C ASP A 326 -7.01 -3.12 2.54
N PHE A 327 -7.79 -3.65 1.60
CA PHE A 327 -9.04 -4.33 1.94
C PHE A 327 -8.82 -5.59 2.79
N PHE A 328 -7.65 -6.21 2.65
CA PHE A 328 -7.32 -7.48 3.28
C PHE A 328 -6.20 -7.37 4.33
N GLU A 329 -5.64 -6.18 4.50
CA GLU A 329 -4.52 -5.94 5.42
C GLU A 329 -4.62 -4.53 6.01
N VAL A 330 -3.94 -4.30 7.14
CA VAL A 330 -3.85 -2.97 7.75
C VAL A 330 -2.43 -2.48 7.60
N SER A 331 -2.18 -1.55 6.68
CA SER A 331 -0.81 -1.11 6.42
C SER A 331 -0.63 0.38 6.12
N LEU A 332 -1.64 1.08 5.62
CA LEU A 332 -1.45 2.45 5.14
C LEU A 332 -1.61 3.52 6.24
N VAL A 333 -2.36 3.24 7.30
CA VAL A 333 -2.61 4.18 8.41
C VAL A 333 -2.14 3.61 9.75
N HIS A 334 -2.10 2.30 9.86
CA HIS A 334 -1.68 1.61 11.07
C HIS A 334 -0.20 1.22 10.99
N ASN A 335 0.42 1.00 12.09
CA ASN A 335 1.71 0.45 12.51
C ASN A 335 2.73 -0.10 11.46
N ASN A 336 2.41 -0.10 10.18
CA ASN A 336 3.28 -0.57 9.12
C ASN A 336 3.94 0.60 8.38
N TYR A 337 4.74 1.37 9.14
CA TYR A 337 5.39 2.58 8.65
C TYR A 337 6.07 2.44 7.27
N PRO A 338 6.75 1.32 6.93
CA PRO A 338 7.40 1.21 5.63
C PRO A 338 6.43 1.16 4.47
N ILE A 339 5.33 0.37 4.60
CA ILE A 339 4.35 0.28 3.52
C ILE A 339 3.63 1.62 3.38
N ALA A 340 3.29 2.27 4.50
CA ALA A 340 2.74 3.62 4.51
C ALA A 340 3.72 4.63 3.87
N PHE A 341 5.02 4.56 4.19
CA PHE A 341 6.04 5.40 3.57
C PHE A 341 6.11 5.20 2.05
N PHE A 342 6.16 3.95 1.58
CA PHE A 342 6.16 3.68 0.15
C PHE A 342 4.89 4.19 -0.52
N PHE A 343 3.72 3.95 0.05
CA PHE A 343 2.46 4.43 -0.51
C PHE A 343 2.42 5.96 -0.60
N TRP A 344 2.61 6.64 0.51
CA TRP A 344 2.44 8.09 0.59
C TRP A 344 3.60 8.86 -0.03
N VAL A 345 4.84 8.41 0.21
CA VAL A 345 6.04 9.18 -0.16
C VAL A 345 6.59 8.76 -1.52
N VAL A 346 6.56 7.47 -1.85
CA VAL A 346 7.19 6.98 -3.09
C VAL A 346 6.20 6.97 -4.25
N PHE A 347 4.99 6.46 -4.03
CA PHE A 347 4.00 6.31 -5.10
C PHE A 347 3.10 7.53 -5.26
N LEU A 348 2.39 7.96 -4.21
CA LEU A 348 1.45 9.08 -4.33
C LEU A 348 2.13 10.42 -4.63
N THR A 349 3.42 10.61 -4.31
CA THR A 349 4.20 11.77 -4.77
C THR A 349 4.67 11.68 -6.20
N SER A 350 4.55 10.53 -6.84
CA SER A 350 5.18 10.18 -8.13
C SER A 350 6.72 10.13 -8.10
N ALA A 351 7.33 10.11 -6.92
CA ALA A 351 8.79 10.18 -6.80
C ALA A 351 9.50 9.00 -7.47
N LEU A 352 8.93 7.79 -7.43
CA LEU A 352 9.45 6.63 -8.14
C LEU A 352 9.56 6.90 -9.63
N GLU A 353 8.47 7.30 -10.25
CA GLU A 353 8.37 7.47 -11.70
C GLU A 353 9.26 8.61 -12.20
N LEU A 354 9.29 9.74 -11.48
CA LEU A 354 10.18 10.85 -11.78
C LEU A 354 11.66 10.48 -11.65
N ASN A 355 12.03 9.69 -10.65
CA ASN A 355 13.40 9.19 -10.53
C ASN A 355 13.78 8.24 -11.67
N LEU A 356 12.85 7.40 -12.13
CA LEU A 356 13.06 6.46 -13.22
C LEU A 356 13.17 7.16 -14.58
N ILE A 357 12.38 8.19 -14.82
CA ILE A 357 12.47 9.04 -16.02
C ILE A 357 13.87 9.68 -16.06
N LYS A 358 14.30 10.30 -14.97
CA LYS A 358 15.61 10.93 -14.87
C LYS A 358 16.77 9.93 -15.06
N TYR A 359 16.64 8.71 -14.54
CA TYR A 359 17.63 7.65 -14.74
C TYR A 359 17.78 7.28 -16.22
N ASN A 360 16.67 7.16 -16.96
CA ASN A 360 16.70 6.84 -18.37
C ASN A 360 17.31 7.98 -19.22
N GLU A 361 17.02 9.23 -18.91
CA GLU A 361 17.61 10.39 -19.59
C GLU A 361 19.13 10.42 -19.44
N THR A 362 19.65 10.19 -18.23
CA THR A 362 21.09 10.18 -17.96
C THR A 362 21.84 9.00 -18.58
N LYS A 363 21.15 7.95 -19.00
CA LYS A 363 21.76 6.77 -19.62
C LYS A 363 21.87 6.90 -21.15
N HIS A 364 21.12 7.83 -21.73
CA HIS A 364 21.09 8.10 -23.18
C HIS A 364 21.80 9.42 -23.54
N ALA A 365 22.24 10.19 -22.56
CA ALA A 365 23.13 11.34 -22.70
C ALA A 365 24.60 10.90 -22.51
#